data_5f2a783265180f62a0cec949ad611cfd
#
_entry.id   5f2a783265180f62a0cec949ad611cfd
#
_cell.length_a   1.000
_cell.length_b   1.000
_cell.length_c   1.000
_cell.angle_alpha   90.00
_cell.angle_beta   90.00
_cell.angle_gamma   90.00
#
_symmetry.space_group_name_H-M   'P 1'
#
loop_
_entity.id
_entity.type
_entity.pdbx_description
1 polymer ?
#
loop_
_entity_poly.entity_id
_entity_poly.type
_entity_poly.pdbx_seq_one_letter_code
_entity_poly.pdbx_strand_id
1 'polypeptide(L)'
;PSFQPVEVRKQDIAPGYLPQWILASSACYPMFPMCEIDGQNYLDGAYSDNLPIGTAFRLGADRVIAIGLKPETPEKKYPTHPLVTYIAPAEPLGKLLEFDPDALRHSIALGYTDTLRVLGSHIGHTYTFEPDGQTLLEGVARDYLLWLLRRELTPPDSMLDFFRSDTPLTDRILSDQRSDLTACALAGAECVLEAYAYPRGEIYDLKLLLPELAMRLAEDEDTPELERAHALCASLGSEHFFTQLAPLTPRYDARDIFLATLTLYLREQTA
;
A
#
# COMPACT_ATOMS: atom_id res chain seq x y z
N PRO A 1 20.42 -36.21 -7.34
CA PRO A 1 19.06 -36.28 -7.86
C PRO A 1 18.74 -34.94 -8.53
N SER A 2 18.37 -34.98 -9.81
CA SER A 2 17.91 -33.82 -10.56
C SER A 2 16.40 -33.71 -10.30
N PHE A 3 15.96 -32.68 -9.60
CA PHE A 3 14.54 -32.38 -9.47
C PHE A 3 14.04 -31.80 -10.81
N GLN A 4 12.98 -32.38 -11.34
CA GLN A 4 12.33 -31.91 -12.57
C GLN A 4 10.95 -31.34 -12.20
N PRO A 5 10.55 -30.17 -12.71
CA PRO A 5 9.21 -29.67 -12.50
C PRO A 5 8.18 -30.60 -13.13
N VAL A 6 7.11 -30.90 -12.39
CA VAL A 6 6.02 -31.76 -12.85
C VAL A 6 4.72 -30.96 -12.77
N GLU A 7 4.05 -30.80 -13.90
CA GLU A 7 2.73 -30.16 -13.98
C GLU A 7 1.66 -31.25 -14.15
N VAL A 8 0.76 -31.38 -13.18
CA VAL A 8 -0.31 -32.39 -13.21
C VAL A 8 -1.67 -31.70 -13.29
N ARG A 9 -2.43 -31.98 -14.33
CA ARG A 9 -3.78 -31.44 -14.47
C ARG A 9 -4.77 -32.27 -13.66
N LYS A 10 -5.79 -31.64 -13.07
CA LYS A 10 -6.81 -32.31 -12.28
C LYS A 10 -7.45 -33.51 -13.03
N GLN A 11 -7.68 -33.38 -14.34
CA GLN A 11 -8.27 -34.41 -15.19
C GLN A 11 -7.37 -35.62 -15.41
N ASP A 12 -6.05 -35.46 -15.24
CA ASP A 12 -5.05 -36.53 -15.45
C ASP A 12 -4.77 -37.27 -14.12
N ILE A 13 -5.37 -36.82 -13.01
CA ILE A 13 -5.25 -37.43 -11.68
C ILE A 13 -6.23 -38.58 -11.56
N ALA A 14 -5.72 -39.77 -11.23
CA ALA A 14 -6.57 -40.94 -10.98
C ALA A 14 -7.55 -40.69 -9.84
N PRO A 15 -8.77 -41.26 -9.90
CA PRO A 15 -9.76 -41.13 -8.84
C PRO A 15 -9.17 -41.53 -7.46
N GLY A 16 -9.35 -40.67 -6.47
CA GLY A 16 -8.85 -40.87 -5.11
C GLY A 16 -7.43 -40.32 -4.85
N TYR A 17 -6.64 -39.96 -5.87
CA TYR A 17 -5.25 -39.46 -5.70
C TYR A 17 -5.13 -37.93 -5.56
N LEU A 18 -6.22 -37.19 -5.76
CA LEU A 18 -6.19 -35.73 -5.64
C LEU A 18 -5.61 -35.21 -4.30
N PRO A 19 -5.97 -35.81 -3.12
CA PRO A 19 -5.38 -35.37 -1.86
C PRO A 19 -3.86 -35.52 -1.78
N GLN A 20 -3.31 -36.64 -2.34
CA GLN A 20 -1.87 -36.87 -2.38
C GLN A 20 -1.16 -35.83 -3.26
N TRP A 21 -1.73 -35.49 -4.42
CA TRP A 21 -1.16 -34.46 -5.30
C TRP A 21 -1.21 -33.06 -4.68
N ILE A 22 -2.26 -32.73 -3.93
CA ILE A 22 -2.33 -31.47 -3.18
C ILE A 22 -1.25 -31.45 -2.09
N LEU A 23 -1.08 -32.56 -1.35
CA LEU A 23 -0.04 -32.70 -0.33
C LEU A 23 1.36 -32.60 -0.95
N ALA A 24 1.61 -33.23 -2.11
CA ALA A 24 2.87 -33.16 -2.83
C ALA A 24 3.21 -31.72 -3.23
N SER A 25 2.20 -30.98 -3.73
CA SER A 25 2.34 -29.58 -4.14
C SER A 25 2.69 -28.63 -3.00
N SER A 26 2.47 -29.04 -1.74
CA SER A 26 2.76 -28.27 -0.53
C SER A 26 3.84 -28.89 0.38
N ALA A 27 4.55 -29.92 -0.11
CA ALA A 27 5.59 -30.65 0.64
C ALA A 27 6.91 -29.87 0.67
N CYS A 28 6.94 -28.76 1.44
CA CYS A 28 8.09 -27.85 1.57
C CYS A 28 9.20 -28.49 2.43
N TYR A 29 10.04 -29.33 1.83
CA TYR A 29 11.17 -29.94 2.50
C TYR A 29 12.26 -28.90 2.85
N PRO A 30 12.92 -28.92 4.02
CA PRO A 30 12.84 -29.96 5.07
C PRO A 30 11.76 -29.74 6.13
N MET A 31 10.96 -28.68 6.05
CA MET A 31 9.91 -28.38 7.04
C MET A 31 8.82 -29.44 7.05
N PHE A 32 8.47 -29.96 5.87
CA PHE A 32 7.56 -31.08 5.70
C PHE A 32 8.27 -32.22 4.94
N PRO A 33 7.94 -33.48 5.23
CA PRO A 33 8.49 -34.60 4.48
C PRO A 33 8.08 -34.55 3.00
N MET A 34 8.92 -35.11 2.14
CA MET A 34 8.53 -35.33 0.73
C MET A 34 7.29 -36.22 0.64
N CYS A 35 6.44 -35.97 -0.32
CA CYS A 35 5.26 -36.79 -0.58
C CYS A 35 5.60 -37.88 -1.58
N GLU A 36 5.35 -39.14 -1.22
CA GLU A 36 5.55 -40.28 -2.11
C GLU A 36 4.22 -40.58 -2.85
N ILE A 37 4.28 -40.68 -4.19
CA ILE A 37 3.18 -41.12 -5.06
C ILE A 37 3.75 -42.13 -6.05
N ASP A 38 3.20 -43.32 -6.07
CA ASP A 38 3.61 -44.43 -6.97
C ASP A 38 5.13 -44.71 -6.92
N GLY A 39 5.74 -44.69 -5.75
CA GLY A 39 7.16 -44.96 -5.53
C GLY A 39 8.09 -43.79 -5.92
N GLN A 40 7.56 -42.62 -6.27
CA GLN A 40 8.34 -41.43 -6.56
C GLN A 40 8.12 -40.36 -5.49
N ASN A 41 9.19 -39.64 -5.10
CA ASN A 41 9.14 -38.57 -4.13
C ASN A 41 8.96 -37.21 -4.81
N TYR A 42 8.01 -36.45 -4.33
CA TYR A 42 7.67 -35.12 -4.80
C TYR A 42 7.94 -34.07 -3.73
N LEU A 43 8.31 -32.88 -4.17
CA LEU A 43 8.52 -31.68 -3.39
C LEU A 43 7.50 -30.61 -3.78
N ASP A 44 7.36 -29.61 -2.91
CA ASP A 44 6.57 -28.41 -3.14
C ASP A 44 6.88 -27.78 -4.52
N GLY A 45 5.84 -27.45 -5.26
CA GLY A 45 5.94 -26.78 -6.56
C GLY A 45 6.61 -25.41 -6.51
N ALA A 46 6.61 -24.77 -5.36
CA ALA A 46 7.26 -23.48 -5.14
C ALA A 46 8.78 -23.50 -5.39
N TYR A 47 9.43 -24.66 -5.34
CA TYR A 47 10.84 -24.81 -5.72
C TYR A 47 11.12 -24.59 -7.21
N SER A 48 10.11 -24.69 -8.05
CA SER A 48 10.24 -24.44 -9.49
C SER A 48 9.47 -23.20 -9.94
N ASP A 49 8.23 -23.02 -9.52
CA ASP A 49 7.37 -21.87 -9.82
C ASP A 49 6.35 -21.66 -8.72
N ASN A 50 6.64 -20.66 -7.86
CA ASN A 50 5.79 -20.34 -6.69
C ASN A 50 4.49 -19.62 -7.10
N LEU A 51 4.44 -19.03 -8.28
CA LEU A 51 3.27 -18.30 -8.78
C LEU A 51 3.07 -18.62 -10.28
N PRO A 52 2.45 -19.76 -10.62
CA PRO A 52 2.46 -20.35 -11.95
C PRO A 52 1.55 -19.63 -12.97
N ILE A 53 1.71 -18.30 -13.12
CA ILE A 53 0.97 -17.46 -14.06
C ILE A 53 1.20 -17.93 -15.52
N GLY A 54 2.47 -18.23 -15.86
CA GLY A 54 2.80 -18.73 -17.18
C GLY A 54 2.12 -20.06 -17.50
N THR A 55 2.01 -20.95 -16.52
CA THR A 55 1.28 -22.21 -16.65
C THR A 55 -0.21 -21.99 -16.88
N ALA A 56 -0.84 -21.05 -16.17
CA ALA A 56 -2.24 -20.71 -16.37
C ALA A 56 -2.52 -20.28 -17.81
N PHE A 57 -1.69 -19.41 -18.39
CA PHE A 57 -1.81 -18.99 -19.79
C PHE A 57 -1.58 -20.16 -20.78
N ARG A 58 -0.59 -21.02 -20.53
CA ARG A 58 -0.36 -22.23 -21.37
C ARG A 58 -1.54 -23.18 -21.33
N LEU A 59 -2.30 -23.20 -20.24
CA LEU A 59 -3.51 -24.01 -20.08
C LEU A 59 -4.77 -23.34 -20.65
N GLY A 60 -4.65 -22.15 -21.24
CA GLY A 60 -5.73 -21.48 -21.97
C GLY A 60 -6.51 -20.46 -21.14
N ALA A 61 -5.93 -19.93 -20.06
CA ALA A 61 -6.55 -18.83 -19.35
C ALA A 61 -6.46 -17.53 -20.16
N ASP A 62 -7.57 -16.83 -20.35
CA ASP A 62 -7.64 -15.54 -21.03
C ASP A 62 -7.21 -14.39 -20.10
N ARG A 63 -7.46 -14.54 -18.79
CA ARG A 63 -7.07 -13.61 -17.73
C ARG A 63 -6.64 -14.39 -16.49
N VAL A 64 -5.73 -13.81 -15.71
CA VAL A 64 -5.24 -14.40 -14.47
C VAL A 64 -5.37 -13.40 -13.34
N ILE A 65 -5.95 -13.82 -12.21
CA ILE A 65 -5.84 -13.13 -10.95
C ILE A 65 -4.76 -13.86 -10.15
N ALA A 66 -3.66 -13.17 -9.89
CA ALA A 66 -2.52 -13.71 -9.16
C ALA A 66 -2.45 -13.07 -7.78
N ILE A 67 -2.39 -13.90 -6.73
CA ILE A 67 -2.32 -13.46 -5.34
C ILE A 67 -0.94 -13.79 -4.81
N GLY A 68 -0.14 -12.77 -4.52
CA GLY A 68 1.17 -12.89 -3.88
C GLY A 68 1.05 -12.83 -2.35
N LEU A 69 1.97 -13.49 -1.66
CA LEU A 69 2.07 -13.46 -0.19
C LEU A 69 3.18 -12.53 0.31
N LYS A 70 3.81 -11.80 -0.58
CA LYS A 70 4.88 -10.83 -0.26
C LYS A 70 4.57 -9.50 -0.92
N PRO A 71 4.92 -8.38 -0.26
CA PRO A 71 4.81 -7.03 -0.87
C PRO A 71 5.63 -6.93 -2.17
N GLU A 72 6.76 -7.62 -2.23
CA GLU A 72 7.64 -7.64 -3.38
C GLU A 72 7.14 -8.63 -4.45
N THR A 73 7.05 -8.17 -5.67
CA THR A 73 6.66 -9.02 -6.80
C THR A 73 7.84 -9.91 -7.22
N PRO A 74 7.66 -11.23 -7.33
CA PRO A 74 8.74 -12.14 -7.71
C PRO A 74 9.22 -11.92 -9.16
N GLU A 75 8.37 -11.42 -10.04
CA GLU A 75 8.72 -11.07 -11.42
C GLU A 75 8.12 -9.72 -11.82
N LYS A 76 8.98 -8.75 -12.13
CA LYS A 76 8.60 -7.37 -12.51
C LYS A 76 7.65 -7.28 -13.71
N LYS A 77 7.59 -8.28 -14.57
CA LYS A 77 6.75 -8.28 -15.79
C LYS A 77 5.26 -8.47 -15.52
N TYR A 78 4.87 -9.17 -14.45
CA TYR A 78 3.48 -9.52 -14.20
C TYR A 78 2.62 -8.38 -13.66
N PRO A 79 3.11 -7.47 -12.79
CA PRO A 79 2.31 -6.35 -12.32
C PRO A 79 1.81 -5.42 -13.42
N THR A 80 2.54 -5.33 -14.53
CA THR A 80 2.20 -4.48 -15.69
C THR A 80 1.58 -5.25 -16.85
N HIS A 81 1.37 -6.56 -16.70
CA HIS A 81 0.81 -7.38 -17.77
C HIS A 81 -0.72 -7.15 -17.89
N PRO A 82 -1.25 -6.74 -19.05
CA PRO A 82 -2.64 -6.28 -19.18
C PRO A 82 -3.70 -7.34 -18.89
N LEU A 83 -3.33 -8.63 -18.93
CA LEU A 83 -4.22 -9.76 -18.66
C LEU A 83 -4.03 -10.37 -17.27
N VAL A 84 -3.17 -9.75 -16.42
CA VAL A 84 -2.92 -10.21 -15.07
C VAL A 84 -3.36 -9.15 -14.08
N THR A 85 -4.29 -9.50 -13.20
CA THR A 85 -4.61 -8.72 -12.01
C THR A 85 -3.76 -9.26 -10.87
N TYR A 86 -2.75 -8.50 -10.44
CA TYR A 86 -1.84 -8.91 -9.38
C TYR A 86 -2.25 -8.28 -8.05
N ILE A 87 -2.52 -9.11 -7.05
CA ILE A 87 -2.87 -8.71 -5.70
C ILE A 87 -1.69 -9.08 -4.79
N ALA A 88 -1.07 -8.08 -4.17
CA ALA A 88 0.00 -8.26 -3.21
C ALA A 88 -0.38 -7.57 -1.89
N PRO A 89 0.09 -8.09 -0.74
CA PRO A 89 -0.16 -7.45 0.54
C PRO A 89 0.57 -6.10 0.61
N ALA A 90 -0.07 -5.09 1.21
CA ALA A 90 0.52 -3.77 1.41
C ALA A 90 1.69 -3.77 2.41
N GLU A 91 1.77 -4.80 3.26
CA GLU A 91 2.84 -5.00 4.25
C GLU A 91 3.20 -6.47 4.41
N PRO A 92 4.35 -6.80 5.04
CA PRO A 92 4.73 -8.18 5.30
C PRO A 92 3.72 -8.92 6.19
N LEU A 93 3.29 -10.11 5.78
CA LEU A 93 2.28 -10.92 6.48
C LEU A 93 2.84 -11.72 7.69
N GLY A 94 4.03 -11.37 8.19
CA GLY A 94 4.68 -12.09 9.28
C GLY A 94 5.57 -13.25 8.80
N LYS A 95 5.86 -14.18 9.70
CA LYS A 95 6.76 -15.31 9.43
C LYS A 95 6.01 -16.54 8.94
N LEU A 96 6.66 -17.32 8.09
CA LEU A 96 6.16 -18.63 7.69
C LEU A 96 5.98 -19.50 8.94
N LEU A 97 4.83 -20.17 9.08
CA LEU A 97 4.45 -20.99 10.25
C LEU A 97 4.23 -20.18 11.56
N GLU A 98 3.97 -18.92 11.48
CA GLU A 98 3.45 -18.14 12.60
C GLU A 98 1.93 -18.35 12.68
N PHE A 99 1.49 -18.99 13.76
CA PHE A 99 0.08 -19.36 13.97
C PHE A 99 -0.57 -18.53 15.08
N ASP A 100 -0.15 -17.28 15.23
CA ASP A 100 -0.80 -16.33 16.13
C ASP A 100 -2.18 -15.94 15.60
N PRO A 101 -3.25 -16.09 16.40
CA PRO A 101 -4.62 -15.80 15.94
C PRO A 101 -4.86 -14.32 15.56
N ASP A 102 -4.17 -13.39 16.21
CA ASP A 102 -4.31 -11.96 15.93
C ASP A 102 -3.58 -11.60 14.63
N ALA A 103 -2.37 -12.11 14.45
CA ALA A 103 -1.61 -11.96 13.19
C ALA A 103 -2.36 -12.57 12.00
N LEU A 104 -3.03 -13.71 12.18
CA LEU A 104 -3.84 -14.34 11.13
C LEU A 104 -5.09 -13.50 10.80
N ARG A 105 -5.78 -12.97 11.79
CA ARG A 105 -6.93 -12.07 11.58
C ARG A 105 -6.51 -10.81 10.83
N HIS A 106 -5.40 -10.22 11.24
CA HIS A 106 -4.82 -9.06 10.55
C HIS A 106 -4.46 -9.37 9.09
N SER A 107 -3.79 -10.49 8.81
CA SER A 107 -3.45 -10.91 7.45
C SER A 107 -4.69 -11.14 6.57
N ILE A 108 -5.77 -11.69 7.13
CA ILE A 108 -7.05 -11.85 6.42
C ILE A 108 -7.67 -10.49 6.09
N ALA A 109 -7.67 -9.57 7.06
CA ALA A 109 -8.17 -8.22 6.87
C ALA A 109 -7.37 -7.46 5.80
N LEU A 110 -6.03 -7.54 5.82
CA LEU A 110 -5.15 -6.99 4.79
C LEU A 110 -5.49 -7.56 3.40
N GLY A 111 -5.57 -8.87 3.26
CA GLY A 111 -5.89 -9.50 1.97
C GLY A 111 -7.23 -9.04 1.42
N TYR A 112 -8.23 -8.81 2.29
CA TYR A 112 -9.52 -8.28 1.89
C TYR A 112 -9.40 -6.83 1.41
N THR A 113 -8.80 -5.94 2.19
CA THR A 113 -8.67 -4.52 1.86
C THR A 113 -7.77 -4.28 0.65
N ASP A 114 -6.66 -5.02 0.51
CA ASP A 114 -5.79 -4.98 -0.66
C ASP A 114 -6.53 -5.38 -1.94
N THR A 115 -7.37 -6.42 -1.85
CA THR A 115 -8.21 -6.85 -2.97
C THR A 115 -9.18 -5.77 -3.41
N LEU A 116 -9.85 -5.10 -2.47
CA LEU A 116 -10.80 -4.02 -2.77
C LEU A 116 -10.13 -2.86 -3.53
N ARG A 117 -8.89 -2.49 -3.14
CA ARG A 117 -8.12 -1.45 -3.85
C ARG A 117 -7.72 -1.88 -5.25
N VAL A 118 -7.16 -3.08 -5.39
CA VAL A 118 -6.70 -3.60 -6.69
C VAL A 118 -7.86 -3.76 -7.67
N LEU A 119 -9.04 -4.16 -7.20
CA LEU A 119 -10.25 -4.27 -8.03
C LEU A 119 -10.93 -2.93 -8.29
N GLY A 120 -10.47 -1.83 -7.68
CA GLY A 120 -10.95 -0.48 -7.91
C GLY A 120 -12.30 -0.15 -7.27
N SER A 121 -12.77 -0.95 -6.31
CA SER A 121 -13.97 -0.65 -5.54
C SER A 121 -13.72 0.34 -4.40
N HIS A 122 -12.48 0.44 -3.94
CA HIS A 122 -12.01 1.37 -2.92
C HIS A 122 -10.75 2.10 -3.40
N ILE A 123 -10.41 3.21 -2.76
CA ILE A 123 -9.26 4.04 -3.09
C ILE A 123 -8.16 3.92 -2.04
N GLY A 124 -6.94 4.34 -2.37
CA GLY A 124 -5.75 4.30 -1.50
C GLY A 124 -4.62 3.44 -2.08
N HIS A 125 -3.45 3.51 -1.44
CA HIS A 125 -2.25 2.71 -1.78
C HIS A 125 -1.93 1.68 -0.71
N THR A 126 -1.68 2.12 0.51
CA THR A 126 -1.37 1.28 1.68
C THR A 126 -2.55 1.17 2.64
N TYR A 127 -3.36 2.21 2.72
CA TYR A 127 -4.62 2.23 3.44
C TYR A 127 -5.80 2.12 2.49
N THR A 128 -6.97 1.76 3.00
CA THR A 128 -8.17 1.57 2.18
C THR A 128 -9.25 2.53 2.60
N PHE A 129 -9.77 3.28 1.64
CA PHE A 129 -10.79 4.30 1.89
C PHE A 129 -12.04 4.05 1.05
N GLU A 130 -13.18 4.42 1.62
CA GLU A 130 -14.45 4.52 0.89
C GLU A 130 -14.32 5.52 -0.27
N PRO A 131 -14.85 5.21 -1.47
CA PRO A 131 -14.69 6.07 -2.65
C PRO A 131 -15.44 7.39 -2.56
N ASP A 132 -16.47 7.50 -1.75
CA ASP A 132 -17.36 8.66 -1.64
C ASP A 132 -16.77 9.85 -0.86
N GLY A 133 -15.61 9.68 -0.22
CA GLY A 133 -14.81 10.75 0.40
C GLY A 133 -13.90 11.52 -0.56
N GLN A 134 -13.82 11.11 -1.83
CA GLN A 134 -12.87 11.65 -2.81
C GLN A 134 -13.01 13.17 -3.02
N THR A 135 -14.23 13.70 -3.07
CA THR A 135 -14.48 15.14 -3.29
C THR A 135 -13.86 16.01 -2.19
N LEU A 136 -13.83 15.52 -0.94
CA LEU A 136 -13.22 16.24 0.17
C LEU A 136 -11.68 16.33 0.00
N LEU A 137 -11.06 15.25 -0.47
CA LEU A 137 -9.63 15.24 -0.78
C LEU A 137 -9.26 16.15 -1.95
N GLU A 138 -10.10 16.24 -2.96
CA GLU A 138 -9.86 17.11 -4.13
C GLU A 138 -9.74 18.58 -3.72
N GLY A 139 -10.51 19.02 -2.71
CA GLY A 139 -10.44 20.38 -2.18
C GLY A 139 -9.07 20.70 -1.56
N VAL A 140 -8.49 19.74 -0.85
CA VAL A 140 -7.18 19.90 -0.18
C VAL A 140 -6.02 19.63 -1.16
N ALA A 141 -6.24 18.76 -2.14
CA ALA A 141 -5.20 18.19 -3.00
C ALA A 141 -4.42 19.23 -3.80
N ARG A 142 -5.12 20.23 -4.36
CA ARG A 142 -4.50 21.26 -5.18
C ARG A 142 -3.44 22.04 -4.42
N ASP A 143 -3.77 22.45 -3.24
CA ASP A 143 -2.91 23.32 -2.43
C ASP A 143 -1.74 22.53 -1.87
N TYR A 144 -1.98 21.29 -1.48
CA TYR A 144 -0.96 20.37 -1.04
C TYR A 144 0.04 20.01 -2.16
N LEU A 145 -0.44 19.70 -3.37
CA LEU A 145 0.42 19.42 -4.53
C LEU A 145 1.29 20.63 -4.90
N LEU A 146 0.73 21.82 -4.94
CA LEU A 146 1.49 23.03 -5.27
C LEU A 146 2.59 23.30 -4.25
N TRP A 147 2.36 22.97 -2.98
CA TRP A 147 3.38 23.07 -1.94
C TRP A 147 4.49 22.03 -2.16
N LEU A 148 4.17 20.76 -2.43
CA LEU A 148 5.14 19.70 -2.70
C LEU A 148 6.04 20.07 -3.89
N LEU A 149 5.44 20.50 -5.00
CA LEU A 149 6.19 20.92 -6.19
C LEU A 149 7.13 22.10 -5.91
N ARG A 150 6.72 23.06 -5.10
CA ARG A 150 7.60 24.17 -4.71
C ARG A 150 8.77 23.70 -3.87
N ARG A 151 8.54 22.80 -2.92
CA ARG A 151 9.58 22.21 -2.09
C ARG A 151 10.65 21.50 -2.93
N GLU A 152 10.25 20.71 -3.90
CA GLU A 152 11.18 19.97 -4.76
C GLU A 152 11.95 20.88 -5.75
N LEU A 153 11.36 21.98 -6.18
CA LEU A 153 12.01 22.96 -7.04
C LEU A 153 12.94 23.92 -6.28
N THR A 154 12.90 23.90 -4.95
CA THR A 154 13.78 24.74 -4.11
C THR A 154 15.07 23.97 -3.82
N PRO A 155 16.26 24.49 -4.16
CA PRO A 155 17.53 23.82 -3.87
C PRO A 155 17.68 23.57 -2.36
N PRO A 156 18.20 22.41 -1.93
CA PRO A 156 18.44 22.15 -0.52
C PRO A 156 19.48 23.12 0.05
N ASP A 157 19.21 23.70 1.22
CA ASP A 157 20.09 24.65 1.89
C ASP A 157 21.41 24.03 2.37
N SER A 158 21.48 22.69 2.43
CA SER A 158 22.69 21.96 2.82
C SER A 158 22.84 20.61 2.09
N MET A 159 24.12 20.17 1.94
CA MET A 159 24.42 18.84 1.42
C MET A 159 23.85 17.69 2.28
N LEU A 160 23.66 17.92 3.56
CA LEU A 160 23.07 16.95 4.51
C LEU A 160 21.57 16.75 4.25
N ASP A 161 20.85 17.77 3.81
CA ASP A 161 19.44 17.69 3.49
C ASP A 161 19.21 16.95 2.15
N PHE A 162 20.16 17.08 1.22
CA PHE A 162 20.18 16.31 -0.03
C PHE A 162 20.31 14.79 0.23
N PHE A 163 21.11 14.37 1.21
CA PHE A 163 21.28 12.95 1.57
C PHE A 163 20.20 12.41 2.52
N ARG A 164 19.38 13.26 3.12
CA ARG A 164 18.25 12.87 3.97
C ARG A 164 16.93 12.75 3.22
N SER A 165 16.87 13.15 1.96
CA SER A 165 15.65 12.99 1.18
C SER A 165 15.46 11.51 0.84
N ASP A 166 14.57 10.86 1.59
CA ASP A 166 13.86 9.67 1.10
C ASP A 166 13.26 9.98 -0.28
N THR A 167 13.04 8.95 -1.08
CA THR A 167 12.46 9.08 -2.43
C THR A 167 11.37 10.14 -2.43
N PRO A 168 11.49 11.21 -3.23
CA PRO A 168 10.54 12.31 -3.19
C PRO A 168 9.11 11.81 -3.26
N LEU A 169 8.21 12.34 -2.45
CA LEU A 169 6.81 11.94 -2.44
C LEU A 169 6.18 12.14 -3.83
N THR A 170 6.63 13.16 -4.56
CA THR A 170 6.28 13.43 -5.96
C THR A 170 6.72 12.31 -6.90
N ASP A 171 7.89 11.69 -6.71
CA ASP A 171 8.30 10.54 -7.51
C ASP A 171 7.38 9.33 -7.30
N ARG A 172 6.90 9.12 -6.06
CA ARG A 172 5.88 8.10 -5.76
C ARG A 172 4.56 8.42 -6.43
N ILE A 173 4.12 9.68 -6.39
CA ILE A 173 2.86 10.13 -7.00
C ILE A 173 2.95 10.11 -8.53
N LEU A 174 4.07 10.56 -9.11
CA LEU A 174 4.26 10.63 -10.56
C LEU A 174 4.60 9.27 -11.20
N SER A 175 5.16 8.33 -10.44
CA SER A 175 5.41 6.97 -10.92
C SER A 175 4.14 6.11 -10.98
N ASP A 176 3.10 6.49 -10.25
CA ASP A 176 1.79 5.88 -10.39
C ASP A 176 1.08 6.50 -11.61
N GLN A 177 0.66 5.66 -12.56
CA GLN A 177 -0.06 6.08 -13.78
C GLN A 177 -1.42 6.76 -13.50
N ARG A 178 -1.80 6.89 -12.23
CA ARG A 178 -2.97 7.61 -11.72
C ARG A 178 -2.59 8.95 -11.08
N SER A 179 -1.63 9.67 -11.64
CA SER A 179 -1.18 10.98 -11.13
C SER A 179 -2.26 12.05 -11.30
N ASP A 180 -3.33 11.92 -10.53
CA ASP A 180 -4.34 12.95 -10.35
C ASP A 180 -4.16 13.64 -8.98
N LEU A 181 -4.84 14.76 -8.80
CA LEU A 181 -4.79 15.51 -7.54
C LEU A 181 -5.23 14.68 -6.34
N THR A 182 -6.17 13.77 -6.53
CA THR A 182 -6.69 12.89 -5.49
C THR A 182 -5.63 11.93 -4.98
N ALA A 183 -4.82 11.34 -5.88
CA ALA A 183 -3.72 10.45 -5.49
C ALA A 183 -2.68 11.19 -4.63
N CYS A 184 -2.40 12.46 -4.94
CA CYS A 184 -1.50 13.30 -4.15
C CYS A 184 -2.02 13.49 -2.71
N ALA A 185 -3.29 13.85 -2.56
CA ALA A 185 -3.90 14.06 -1.26
C ALA A 185 -4.04 12.75 -0.46
N LEU A 186 -4.36 11.63 -1.14
CA LEU A 186 -4.36 10.30 -0.53
C LEU A 186 -3.00 9.95 0.05
N ALA A 187 -1.92 10.17 -0.69
CA ALA A 187 -0.57 9.92 -0.19
C ALA A 187 -0.25 10.74 1.06
N GLY A 188 -0.70 12.00 1.13
CA GLY A 188 -0.59 12.83 2.32
C GLY A 188 -1.38 12.28 3.51
N ALA A 189 -2.63 11.89 3.29
CA ALA A 189 -3.47 11.25 4.31
C ALA A 189 -2.85 9.94 4.82
N GLU A 190 -2.35 9.08 3.93
CA GLU A 190 -1.68 7.83 4.30
C GLU A 190 -0.42 8.05 5.13
N CYS A 191 0.37 9.08 4.84
CA CYS A 191 1.52 9.46 5.69
C CYS A 191 1.09 9.83 7.12
N VAL A 192 -0.06 10.49 7.27
CA VAL A 192 -0.61 10.82 8.59
C VAL A 192 -1.07 9.56 9.32
N LEU A 193 -1.81 8.68 8.65
CA LEU A 193 -2.28 7.43 9.24
C LEU A 193 -1.11 6.54 9.67
N GLU A 194 -0.05 6.48 8.86
CA GLU A 194 1.17 5.74 9.19
C GLU A 194 1.86 6.31 10.43
N ALA A 195 1.98 7.63 10.52
CA ALA A 195 2.59 8.32 11.66
C ALA A 195 1.83 8.10 12.98
N TYR A 196 0.50 8.00 12.91
CA TYR A 196 -0.36 7.69 14.06
C TYR A 196 -0.60 6.20 14.27
N ALA A 197 0.09 5.33 13.51
CA ALA A 197 -0.01 3.88 13.61
C ALA A 197 -1.46 3.34 13.46
N TYR A 198 -2.24 3.92 12.56
CA TYR A 198 -3.56 3.40 12.23
C TYR A 198 -3.43 1.99 11.61
N PRO A 199 -4.34 1.05 11.92
CA PRO A 199 -4.28 -0.31 11.36
C PRO A 199 -4.58 -0.32 9.85
N ARG A 200 -3.76 -1.04 9.07
CA ARG A 200 -3.89 -1.09 7.60
C ARG A 200 -5.00 -2.00 7.09
N GLY A 201 -5.44 -2.96 7.87
CA GLY A 201 -6.49 -3.92 7.49
C GLY A 201 -7.92 -3.38 7.65
N GLU A 202 -8.12 -2.08 7.81
CA GLU A 202 -9.41 -1.44 7.99
C GLU A 202 -9.82 -0.61 6.77
N ILE A 203 -11.11 -0.34 6.64
CA ILE A 203 -11.67 0.57 5.64
C ILE A 203 -12.06 1.86 6.33
N TYR A 204 -11.55 2.97 5.85
CA TYR A 204 -11.75 4.30 6.44
C TYR A 204 -12.74 5.13 5.61
N ASP A 205 -13.69 5.74 6.28
CA ASP A 205 -14.52 6.80 5.70
C ASP A 205 -13.77 8.13 5.82
N LEU A 206 -13.33 8.68 4.70
CA LEU A 206 -12.59 9.94 4.65
C LEU A 206 -13.40 11.14 5.20
N LYS A 207 -14.72 11.11 5.11
CA LYS A 207 -15.58 12.18 5.63
C LYS A 207 -15.56 12.24 7.16
N LEU A 208 -15.36 11.09 7.80
CA LEU A 208 -15.23 10.99 9.26
C LEU A 208 -13.77 11.13 9.68
N LEU A 209 -12.87 10.50 8.98
CA LEU A 209 -11.45 10.44 9.31
C LEU A 209 -10.76 11.81 9.20
N LEU A 210 -10.96 12.55 8.10
CA LEU A 210 -10.23 13.81 7.90
C LEU A 210 -10.56 14.87 8.97
N PRO A 211 -11.83 15.08 9.37
CA PRO A 211 -12.15 15.93 10.51
C PRO A 211 -11.56 15.43 11.83
N GLU A 212 -11.55 14.11 12.07
CA GLU A 212 -10.92 13.52 13.26
C GLU A 212 -9.43 13.82 13.32
N LEU A 213 -8.70 13.63 12.20
CA LEU A 213 -7.27 13.94 12.12
C LEU A 213 -6.99 15.43 12.38
N ALA A 214 -7.83 16.31 11.84
CA ALA A 214 -7.70 17.75 12.10
C ALA A 214 -7.99 18.12 13.57
N MET A 215 -8.91 17.43 14.22
CA MET A 215 -9.19 17.62 15.66
C MET A 215 -8.05 17.09 16.53
N ARG A 216 -7.48 15.93 16.21
CA ARG A 216 -6.30 15.39 16.91
C ARG A 216 -5.13 16.35 16.85
N LEU A 217 -4.92 16.99 15.71
CA LEU A 217 -3.93 18.04 15.57
C LEU A 217 -4.17 19.20 16.57
N ALA A 218 -5.42 19.48 16.90
CA ALA A 218 -5.78 20.56 17.82
C ALA A 218 -5.65 20.18 19.31
N GLU A 219 -5.69 18.90 19.64
CA GLU A 219 -5.73 18.39 21.02
C GLU A 219 -4.39 17.84 21.52
N ASP A 220 -3.50 17.43 20.63
CA ASP A 220 -2.28 16.70 20.98
C ASP A 220 -1.09 17.65 21.11
N GLU A 221 -0.91 18.18 22.32
CA GLU A 221 0.19 19.11 22.66
C GLU A 221 1.57 18.41 22.80
N ASP A 222 1.62 17.06 22.76
CA ASP A 222 2.79 16.31 23.22
C ASP A 222 3.75 15.80 22.12
N THR A 223 3.46 15.99 20.83
CA THR A 223 4.40 15.60 19.76
C THR A 223 5.04 16.81 19.06
N PRO A 224 6.38 16.84 18.90
CA PRO A 224 7.09 17.94 18.24
C PRO A 224 6.59 18.22 16.81
N GLU A 225 6.07 17.23 16.13
CA GLU A 225 5.49 17.33 14.79
C GLU A 225 4.13 18.06 14.82
N LEU A 226 3.32 17.78 15.82
CA LEU A 226 2.02 18.42 16.01
C LEU A 226 2.15 19.86 16.49
N GLU A 227 3.10 20.15 17.40
CA GLU A 227 3.44 21.53 17.75
C GLU A 227 3.84 22.35 16.52
N ARG A 228 4.63 21.76 15.60
CA ARG A 228 5.04 22.41 14.35
C ARG A 228 3.85 22.67 13.42
N ALA A 229 2.98 21.69 13.23
CA ALA A 229 1.78 21.84 12.40
C ALA A 229 0.80 22.85 13.02
N HIS A 230 0.64 22.85 14.35
CA HIS A 230 -0.15 23.84 15.09
C HIS A 230 0.41 25.26 14.95
N ALA A 231 1.73 25.44 15.15
CA ALA A 231 2.39 26.73 14.96
C ALA A 231 2.24 27.22 13.52
N LEU A 232 2.33 26.31 12.55
CA LEU A 232 2.11 26.60 11.14
C LEU A 232 0.67 27.06 10.89
N CYS A 233 -0.34 26.30 11.34
CA CYS A 233 -1.75 26.67 11.20
C CYS A 233 -2.08 28.01 11.91
N ALA A 234 -1.48 28.26 13.06
CA ALA A 234 -1.67 29.52 13.79
C ALA A 234 -1.02 30.73 13.10
N SER A 235 0.08 30.52 12.36
CA SER A 235 0.80 31.57 11.64
C SER A 235 0.17 31.88 10.27
N LEU A 236 -0.62 30.96 9.71
CA LEU A 236 -1.22 31.08 8.38
C LEU A 236 -2.64 31.63 8.48
N GLY A 237 -2.82 32.90 8.12
CA GLY A 237 -4.16 33.43 7.85
C GLY A 237 -4.74 32.85 6.57
N SER A 238 -6.06 32.68 6.50
CA SER A 238 -6.80 32.00 5.44
C SER A 238 -6.60 32.53 4.02
N GLU A 239 -6.27 33.81 3.85
CA GLU A 239 -6.28 34.45 2.53
C GLU A 239 -4.99 34.28 1.70
N HIS A 240 -3.86 33.84 2.26
CA HIS A 240 -2.57 33.84 1.56
C HIS A 240 -1.69 32.62 1.90
N PHE A 241 -2.31 31.44 1.98
CA PHE A 241 -1.66 30.20 2.37
C PHE A 241 -0.32 29.96 1.63
N PHE A 242 -0.28 30.09 0.30
CA PHE A 242 0.93 29.83 -0.49
C PHE A 242 2.03 30.86 -0.31
N THR A 243 1.67 32.13 -0.18
CA THR A 243 2.64 33.20 -0.01
C THR A 243 3.33 33.13 1.35
N GLN A 244 2.63 32.59 2.34
CA GLN A 244 3.15 32.46 3.70
C GLN A 244 3.91 31.14 3.94
N LEU A 245 3.56 30.07 3.21
CA LEU A 245 4.25 28.77 3.29
C LEU A 245 5.61 28.76 2.59
N ALA A 246 5.79 29.49 1.52
CA ALA A 246 7.04 29.47 0.74
C ALA A 246 8.32 29.70 1.57
N PRO A 247 8.33 30.60 2.57
CA PRO A 247 9.53 30.80 3.42
C PRO A 247 9.74 29.72 4.48
N LEU A 248 8.73 28.85 4.73
CA LEU A 248 8.76 27.86 5.80
C LEU A 248 9.10 26.44 5.28
N THR A 249 9.11 26.27 3.98
CA THR A 249 9.24 24.96 3.29
C THR A 249 10.43 24.09 3.67
N PRO A 250 11.62 24.59 4.01
CA PRO A 250 12.75 23.75 4.38
C PRO A 250 12.62 23.09 5.75
N ARG A 251 11.66 23.53 6.58
CA ARG A 251 11.60 23.17 8.00
C ARG A 251 10.53 22.15 8.37
N TYR A 252 9.59 21.86 7.46
CA TYR A 252 8.43 21.04 7.76
C TYR A 252 8.36 19.78 6.92
N ASP A 253 7.89 18.69 7.53
CA ASP A 253 7.62 17.42 6.87
C ASP A 253 6.37 17.55 5.95
N ALA A 254 6.31 16.72 4.91
CA ALA A 254 5.15 16.64 4.01
C ALA A 254 3.84 16.32 4.77
N ARG A 255 3.93 15.49 5.82
CA ARG A 255 2.84 15.17 6.74
C ARG A 255 2.31 16.41 7.47
N ASP A 256 3.21 17.20 8.06
CA ASP A 256 2.83 18.41 8.83
C ASP A 256 2.09 19.42 7.94
N ILE A 257 2.56 19.55 6.70
CA ILE A 257 1.91 20.43 5.71
C ILE A 257 0.56 19.90 5.27
N PHE A 258 0.43 18.58 5.07
CA PHE A 258 -0.87 18.03 4.75
C PHE A 258 -1.90 18.29 5.84
N LEU A 259 -1.53 18.09 7.11
CA LEU A 259 -2.38 18.35 8.27
C LEU A 259 -2.73 19.85 8.37
N ALA A 260 -1.76 20.74 8.15
CA ALA A 260 -1.99 22.17 8.14
C ALA A 260 -2.95 22.59 7.02
N THR A 261 -2.75 22.07 5.81
CA THR A 261 -3.62 22.33 4.65
C THR A 261 -5.03 21.84 4.91
N LEU A 262 -5.16 20.62 5.44
CA LEU A 262 -6.45 20.01 5.79
C LEU A 262 -7.20 20.85 6.82
N THR A 263 -6.51 21.27 7.88
CA THR A 263 -7.11 22.07 8.96
C THR A 263 -7.62 23.42 8.47
N LEU A 264 -6.86 24.09 7.60
CA LEU A 264 -7.30 25.35 7.01
C LEU A 264 -8.50 25.15 6.10
N TYR A 265 -8.46 24.16 5.24
CA TYR A 265 -9.57 23.84 4.33
C TYR A 265 -10.87 23.57 5.10
N LEU A 266 -10.82 22.76 6.17
CA LEU A 266 -12.00 22.44 6.96
C LEU A 266 -12.55 23.67 7.73
N ARG A 267 -11.69 24.59 8.17
CA ARG A 267 -12.12 25.86 8.80
C ARG A 267 -12.88 26.77 7.82
N GLU A 268 -12.42 26.83 6.57
CA GLU A 268 -13.09 27.64 5.54
C GLU A 268 -14.48 27.09 5.16
N GLN A 269 -14.67 25.76 5.27
CA GLN A 269 -15.97 25.12 4.99
C GLN A 269 -17.00 25.35 6.11
N THR A 270 -16.54 25.70 7.32
CA THR A 270 -17.40 25.93 8.51
C THR A 270 -17.67 27.42 8.80
N ALA A 271 -17.02 28.33 8.09
CA ALA A 271 -17.19 29.77 8.20
C ALA A 271 -18.20 30.30 7.18
#